data_1fbe5a6e4446666f5821cf63a1777342
#
_entry.id   1fbe5a6e4446666f5821cf63a1777342
#
_cell.length_a   1.000
_cell.length_b   1.000
_cell.length_c   1.000
_cell.angle_alpha   90.00
_cell.angle_beta   90.00
_cell.angle_gamma   90.00
#
_symmetry.space_group_name_H-M   'P 1'
#
loop_
_entity.id
_entity.type
_entity.pdbx_description
1 polymer ?
#
loop_
_entity_poly.entity_id
_entity_poly.type
_entity_poly.pdbx_seq_one_letter_code
_entity_poly.pdbx_strand_id
1 'polypeptide(L)'
;MDAARPQKVIALHQPVYLPFPGFFQKMARADAFAFMDFVQLSKQSWQVRNRIKTRDGPLWLTVPAYVKGKRDQLIRDVRVAEGPWRRKHRDAIKQSYGKAPYFGDYADFFD
;
A
#
# COMPACT_ATOMS: atom_id res chain seq x y z
N MET A 1 20.16 -35.01 -13.13
CA MET A 1 19.39 -34.39 -12.05
C MET A 1 19.77 -32.92 -11.94
N ASP A 2 18.81 -32.04 -12.20
CA ASP A 2 19.05 -30.60 -12.22
C ASP A 2 18.97 -29.94 -10.85
N ALA A 3 19.43 -30.68 -9.81
CA ALA A 3 19.37 -30.19 -8.43
C ALA A 3 20.20 -28.91 -8.20
N ALA A 4 21.06 -28.56 -9.15
CA ALA A 4 21.92 -27.39 -9.06
C ALA A 4 21.36 -26.12 -9.69
N ARG A 5 20.21 -26.16 -10.37
CA ARG A 5 19.57 -24.94 -10.91
C ARG A 5 18.80 -24.22 -9.81
N PRO A 6 19.21 -22.99 -9.45
CA PRO A 6 18.42 -22.22 -8.52
C PRO A 6 17.05 -21.95 -9.13
N GLN A 7 16.00 -22.31 -8.42
CA GLN A 7 14.65 -21.98 -8.82
C GLN A 7 14.42 -20.49 -8.57
N LYS A 8 13.95 -19.80 -9.59
CA LYS A 8 13.52 -18.42 -9.45
C LYS A 8 12.10 -18.37 -8.89
N VAL A 9 11.93 -17.58 -7.87
CA VAL A 9 10.63 -17.36 -7.24
C VAL A 9 10.06 -16.03 -7.75
N ILE A 10 8.88 -16.09 -8.33
CA ILE A 10 8.14 -14.91 -8.79
C ILE A 10 6.93 -14.76 -7.90
N ALA A 11 6.73 -13.56 -7.37
CA ALA A 11 5.55 -13.22 -6.58
C ALA A 11 4.71 -12.19 -7.30
N LEU A 12 3.39 -12.33 -7.18
CA LEU A 12 2.40 -11.40 -7.74
C LEU A 12 1.53 -10.90 -6.60
N HIS A 13 1.20 -9.61 -6.65
CA HIS A 13 0.28 -9.03 -5.67
C HIS A 13 -0.38 -7.79 -6.25
N GLN A 14 -1.64 -7.57 -5.89
CA GLN A 14 -2.32 -6.33 -6.22
C GLN A 14 -1.70 -5.18 -5.41
N PRO A 15 -1.68 -3.96 -5.97
CA PRO A 15 -1.27 -2.79 -5.18
C PRO A 15 -2.17 -2.61 -3.98
N VAL A 16 -1.57 -2.31 -2.83
CA VAL A 16 -2.29 -2.04 -1.59
C VAL A 16 -1.72 -0.78 -0.94
N TYR A 17 -2.58 -0.01 -0.31
CA TYR A 17 -2.14 1.21 0.38
C TYR A 17 -1.62 0.87 1.77
N LEU A 18 -0.46 1.39 2.14
CA LEU A 18 0.24 1.13 3.40
C LEU A 18 0.29 -0.38 3.68
N PRO A 19 1.04 -1.14 2.88
CA PRO A 19 0.97 -2.59 2.91
C PRO A 19 1.33 -3.20 4.28
N PHE A 20 0.67 -4.31 4.61
CA PHE A 20 0.96 -5.08 5.80
C PHE A 20 2.36 -5.73 5.75
N PRO A 21 2.95 -6.11 6.90
CA PRO A 21 4.31 -6.67 6.91
C PRO A 21 4.50 -7.90 6.03
N GLY A 22 3.50 -8.77 5.92
CA GLY A 22 3.57 -9.94 5.05
C GLY A 22 3.74 -9.62 3.58
N PHE A 23 3.25 -8.47 3.13
CA PHE A 23 3.48 -8.00 1.77
C PHE A 23 4.96 -7.79 1.48
N PHE A 24 5.66 -7.12 2.39
CA PHE A 24 7.10 -6.88 2.26
C PHE A 24 7.91 -8.15 2.43
N GLN A 25 7.48 -9.07 3.30
CA GLN A 25 8.12 -10.36 3.47
C GLN A 25 8.03 -11.20 2.19
N LYS A 26 6.87 -11.20 1.56
CA LYS A 26 6.67 -11.87 0.27
C LYS A 26 7.57 -11.26 -0.80
N MET A 27 7.67 -9.94 -0.85
CA MET A 27 8.54 -9.23 -1.79
C MET A 27 10.01 -9.60 -1.55
N ALA A 28 10.45 -9.66 -0.29
CA ALA A 28 11.84 -9.95 0.05
C ALA A 28 12.26 -11.39 -0.30
N ARG A 29 11.30 -12.33 -0.33
CA ARG A 29 11.55 -13.73 -0.68
C ARG A 29 11.50 -14.02 -2.17
N ALA A 30 11.07 -13.06 -2.97
CA ALA A 30 10.93 -13.24 -4.41
C ALA A 30 12.16 -12.73 -5.14
N ASP A 31 12.54 -13.42 -6.21
CA ASP A 31 13.55 -12.94 -7.14
C ASP A 31 12.99 -11.84 -8.04
N ALA A 32 11.70 -11.92 -8.34
CA ALA A 32 10.97 -10.89 -9.07
C ALA A 32 9.59 -10.70 -8.44
N PHE A 33 9.17 -9.47 -8.32
CA PHE A 33 7.87 -9.11 -7.76
C PHE A 33 7.11 -8.27 -8.79
N ALA A 34 5.89 -8.69 -9.12
CA ALA A 34 5.06 -7.99 -10.08
C ALA A 34 3.77 -7.50 -9.42
N PHE A 35 3.41 -6.25 -9.70
CA PHE A 35 2.13 -5.70 -9.28
C PHE A 35 1.05 -6.08 -10.29
N MET A 36 -0.03 -6.65 -9.80
CA MET A 36 -1.19 -7.00 -10.62
C MET A 36 -2.12 -5.79 -10.72
N ASP A 37 -1.82 -4.89 -11.63
CA ASP A 37 -2.63 -3.68 -11.84
C ASP A 37 -3.63 -3.81 -12.98
N PHE A 38 -3.66 -4.95 -13.64
CA PHE A 38 -4.53 -5.27 -14.77
C PHE A 38 -5.84 -5.96 -14.35
N VAL A 39 -6.10 -6.00 -13.05
CA VAL A 39 -7.35 -6.52 -12.48
C VAL A 39 -8.25 -5.37 -12.06
N GLN A 40 -9.52 -5.67 -11.88
CA GLN A 40 -10.52 -4.69 -11.51
C GLN A 40 -10.29 -4.17 -10.09
N LEU A 41 -10.47 -2.87 -9.91
CA LEU A 41 -10.38 -2.25 -8.58
C LEU A 41 -11.55 -2.69 -7.71
N SER A 42 -11.26 -3.16 -6.51
CA SER A 42 -12.26 -3.42 -5.49
C SER A 42 -12.47 -2.16 -4.65
N LYS A 43 -13.67 -1.58 -4.73
CA LYS A 43 -14.00 -0.37 -3.96
C LYS A 43 -13.94 -0.63 -2.46
N GLN A 44 -13.48 0.34 -1.70
CA GLN A 44 -13.37 0.26 -0.25
C GLN A 44 -12.55 -0.93 0.25
N SER A 45 -11.61 -1.38 -0.56
CA SER A 45 -10.68 -2.44 -0.21
C SER A 45 -9.36 -1.89 0.29
N TRP A 46 -8.47 -2.78 0.73
CA TRP A 46 -7.11 -2.45 1.13
C TRP A 46 -6.28 -1.81 0.01
N GLN A 47 -6.77 -1.82 -1.21
CA GLN A 47 -6.10 -1.18 -2.35
C GLN A 47 -6.11 0.34 -2.22
N VAL A 48 -7.19 0.91 -1.68
CA VAL A 48 -7.39 2.37 -1.60
C VAL A 48 -7.39 2.90 -0.18
N ARG A 49 -7.38 2.05 0.83
CA ARG A 49 -7.43 2.50 2.22
C ARG A 49 -6.75 1.52 3.15
N ASN A 50 -6.31 2.05 4.26
CA ASN A 50 -5.84 1.26 5.38
C ASN A 50 -6.06 2.06 6.67
N ARG A 51 -5.88 1.43 7.78
CA ARG A 51 -6.04 2.09 9.07
C ARG A 51 -4.72 2.10 9.82
N ILE A 52 -4.53 3.16 10.57
CA ILE A 52 -3.37 3.32 11.44
C ILE A 52 -3.84 3.32 12.89
N LYS A 53 -2.92 3.03 13.79
CA LYS A 53 -3.17 3.09 15.23
C LYS A 53 -2.97 4.52 15.69
N THR A 54 -3.98 5.09 16.34
CA THR A 54 -3.88 6.40 16.99
C THR A 54 -4.11 6.27 18.48
N ARG A 55 -3.90 7.38 19.19
CA ARG A 55 -4.17 7.46 20.63
C ARG A 55 -5.62 7.09 20.96
N ASP A 56 -6.55 7.47 20.11
CA ASP A 56 -7.99 7.31 20.34
C ASP A 56 -8.57 6.07 19.63
N GLY A 57 -7.72 5.21 19.10
CA GLY A 57 -8.13 4.00 18.38
C GLY A 57 -7.72 4.01 16.90
N PRO A 58 -8.21 3.04 16.12
CA PRO A 58 -7.86 2.98 14.71
C PRO A 58 -8.46 4.15 13.94
N LEU A 59 -7.67 4.68 13.00
CA LEU A 59 -8.07 5.74 12.08
C LEU A 59 -7.92 5.24 10.65
N TRP A 60 -9.00 5.30 9.88
CA TRP A 60 -8.96 4.98 8.46
C TRP A 60 -8.34 6.11 7.66
N LEU A 61 -7.39 5.75 6.81
CA LEU A 61 -6.81 6.64 5.81
C LEU A 61 -7.21 6.13 4.43
N THR A 62 -7.99 6.92 3.70
CA THR A 62 -8.48 6.56 2.37
C THR A 62 -7.83 7.46 1.33
N VAL A 63 -7.27 6.83 0.28
CA VAL A 63 -6.80 7.55 -0.89
C VAL A 63 -8.01 7.84 -1.77
N PRO A 64 -8.40 9.11 -1.97
CA PRO A 64 -9.53 9.43 -2.81
C PRO A 64 -9.20 9.14 -4.28
N ALA A 65 -10.08 8.43 -4.95
CA ALA A 65 -9.92 8.05 -6.35
C ALA A 65 -11.21 8.31 -7.12
N TYR A 66 -11.08 8.61 -8.41
CA TYR A 66 -12.22 8.83 -9.28
C TYR A 66 -12.82 7.47 -9.68
N VAL A 67 -13.78 6.99 -8.88
CA VAL A 67 -14.39 5.67 -9.08
C VAL A 67 -15.91 5.74 -9.35
N LYS A 68 -16.53 6.90 -9.18
CA LYS A 68 -17.96 7.05 -9.37
C LYS A 68 -18.36 6.76 -10.81
N GLY A 69 -19.32 5.84 -11.00
CA GLY A 69 -19.79 5.45 -12.32
C GLY A 69 -18.84 4.54 -13.10
N LYS A 70 -17.73 4.10 -12.49
CA LYS A 70 -16.69 3.29 -13.16
C LYS A 70 -16.59 1.92 -12.51
N ARG A 71 -17.58 1.05 -12.74
CA ARG A 71 -17.66 -0.25 -12.07
C ARG A 71 -16.54 -1.21 -12.42
N ASP A 72 -16.15 -1.24 -13.69
CA ASP A 72 -15.22 -2.24 -14.21
C ASP A 72 -13.83 -1.66 -14.48
N GLN A 73 -13.47 -0.61 -13.75
CA GLN A 73 -12.20 0.06 -13.94
C GLN A 73 -11.05 -0.80 -13.45
N LEU A 74 -10.03 -0.97 -14.28
CA LEU A 74 -8.80 -1.66 -13.89
C LEU A 74 -7.98 -0.76 -12.96
N ILE A 75 -7.22 -1.37 -12.06
CA ILE A 75 -6.38 -0.62 -11.12
C ILE A 75 -5.46 0.34 -11.84
N ARG A 76 -4.84 -0.09 -12.95
CA ARG A 76 -3.92 0.74 -13.74
C ARG A 76 -4.57 1.99 -14.33
N ASP A 77 -5.89 2.00 -14.49
CA ASP A 77 -6.63 3.11 -15.07
C ASP A 77 -7.22 4.05 -14.01
N VAL A 78 -7.08 3.69 -12.74
CA VAL A 78 -7.61 4.48 -11.63
C VAL A 78 -6.79 5.75 -11.47
N ARG A 79 -7.48 6.89 -11.40
CA ARG A 79 -6.85 8.17 -11.13
C ARG A 79 -7.12 8.60 -9.71
N VAL A 80 -6.06 8.98 -9.02
CA VAL A 80 -6.14 9.51 -7.67
C VAL A 80 -6.60 10.95 -7.74
N ALA A 81 -7.55 11.31 -6.88
CA ALA A 81 -8.07 12.67 -6.81
C ALA A 81 -7.02 13.62 -6.24
N GLU A 82 -7.08 14.85 -6.68
CA GLU A 82 -6.29 15.94 -6.10
C GLU A 82 -6.88 16.37 -4.76
N GLY A 83 -6.10 17.12 -3.98
CA GLY A 83 -6.56 17.64 -2.72
C GLY A 83 -5.54 17.43 -1.60
N PRO A 84 -5.90 17.82 -0.37
CA PRO A 84 -4.97 17.80 0.77
C PRO A 84 -4.78 16.44 1.42
N TRP A 85 -5.26 15.36 0.81
CA TRP A 85 -5.25 14.03 1.43
C TRP A 85 -3.82 13.53 1.73
N ARG A 86 -2.86 13.81 0.86
CA ARG A 86 -1.46 13.42 1.09
C ARG A 86 -0.92 14.04 2.36
N ARG A 87 -1.12 15.34 2.52
CA ARG A 87 -0.68 16.05 3.71
C ARG A 87 -1.41 15.56 4.95
N LYS A 88 -2.72 15.33 4.85
CA LYS A 88 -3.51 14.82 5.98
C LYS A 88 -3.02 13.44 6.42
N HIS A 89 -2.75 12.54 5.48
CA HIS A 89 -2.24 11.21 5.80
C HIS A 89 -0.84 11.29 6.42
N ARG A 90 0.04 12.08 5.83
CA ARG A 90 1.38 12.29 6.37
C ARG A 90 1.33 12.82 7.80
N ASP A 91 0.53 13.83 8.04
CA ASP A 91 0.42 14.45 9.36
C ASP A 91 -0.17 13.47 10.38
N ALA A 92 -1.17 12.68 9.98
CA ALA A 92 -1.75 11.66 10.83
C ALA A 92 -0.72 10.57 11.21
N ILE A 93 0.10 10.14 10.28
CA ILE A 93 1.16 9.16 10.51
C ILE A 93 2.21 9.74 11.45
N LYS A 94 2.68 10.96 11.21
CA LYS A 94 3.66 11.63 12.07
C LYS A 94 3.13 11.84 13.48
N GLN A 95 1.87 12.24 13.62
CA GLN A 95 1.24 12.44 14.92
C GLN A 95 1.11 11.13 15.68
N SER A 96 0.76 10.04 14.99
CA SER A 96 0.50 8.75 15.62
C SER A 96 1.78 7.97 15.95
N TYR A 97 2.80 8.07 15.09
CA TYR A 97 4.02 7.26 15.20
C TYR A 97 5.30 8.07 15.43
N GLY A 98 5.21 9.39 15.49
CA GLY A 98 6.39 10.26 15.60
C GLY A 98 7.27 9.98 16.81
N LYS A 99 6.70 9.42 17.88
CA LYS A 99 7.45 9.05 19.09
C LYS A 99 7.90 7.59 19.11
N ALA A 100 7.60 6.82 18.06
CA ALA A 100 8.05 5.44 17.97
C ALA A 100 9.59 5.39 17.84
N PRO A 101 10.25 4.36 18.43
CA PRO A 101 11.72 4.35 18.56
C PRO A 101 12.49 4.55 17.26
N TYR A 102 11.98 4.01 16.15
CA TYR A 102 12.67 4.05 14.86
C TYR A 102 12.01 4.95 13.84
N PHE A 103 11.00 5.72 14.23
CA PHE A 103 10.28 6.56 13.27
C PHE A 103 11.20 7.58 12.60
N GLY A 104 12.13 8.17 13.35
CA GLY A 104 13.07 9.15 12.80
C GLY A 104 13.91 8.63 11.64
N ASP A 105 14.22 7.34 11.65
CA ASP A 105 15.02 6.70 10.61
C ASP A 105 14.26 6.58 9.29
N TYR A 106 12.93 6.60 9.34
CA TYR A 106 12.06 6.38 8.18
C TYR A 106 11.14 7.57 7.88
N ALA A 107 11.30 8.66 8.63
CA ALA A 107 10.39 9.81 8.51
C ALA A 107 10.33 10.37 7.08
N ASP A 108 11.48 10.43 6.41
CA ASP A 108 11.56 10.96 5.04
C ASP A 108 10.77 10.14 4.02
N PHE A 109 10.55 8.86 4.31
CA PHE A 109 9.73 8.02 3.44
C PHE A 109 8.29 8.51 3.34
N PHE A 110 7.78 9.17 4.39
CA PHE A 110 6.41 9.65 4.45
C PHE A 110 6.27 11.11 4.00
N ASP A 111 7.35 11.78 3.65
CA ASP A 111 7.34 13.13 3.10
C ASP A 111 7.21 13.07 1.57
#